data_f901fee0e1a3ba7701d805e031918aad
#
_entry.id   f901fee0e1a3ba7701d805e031918aad
#
_cell.length_a   1.000
_cell.length_b   1.000
_cell.length_c   1.000
_cell.angle_alpha   90.00
_cell.angle_beta   90.00
_cell.angle_gamma   90.00
#
_symmetry.space_group_name_H-M   'P 1'
#
loop_
_entity.id
_entity.type
_entity.pdbx_description
1 polymer ?
#
loop_
_entity_poly.entity_id
_entity_poly.type
_entity_poly.pdbx_seq_one_letter_code
_entity_poly.pdbx_strand_id
1 'polypeptide(L)'
;MEKPLVLVVMDGVGFGKDEAGDCVRKAHTPYLDWLLQNCPNVRLKAHGTAVGLPSDDDMGNSEVGHNAIGCGQIYSQGAKLVNESIASGKMFESEVWRELVDNIYLLFLRLCIVFFSLCFF
;
A
#
# COMPACT_ATOMS: atom_id res chain seq x y z
N MET A 1 19.66 0.67 -34.13
CA MET A 1 18.27 0.97 -33.75
C MET A 1 18.00 0.24 -32.44
N GLU A 2 17.65 0.99 -31.41
CA GLU A 2 17.18 0.41 -30.14
C GLU A 2 15.82 -0.25 -30.39
N LYS A 3 15.66 -1.48 -29.92
CA LYS A 3 14.38 -2.19 -30.05
C LYS A 3 13.43 -1.67 -28.95
N PRO A 4 12.15 -1.43 -29.26
CA PRO A 4 11.20 -1.00 -28.24
C PRO A 4 11.00 -2.10 -27.20
N LEU A 5 10.88 -1.70 -25.94
CA LEU A 5 10.46 -2.56 -24.83
C LEU A 5 8.96 -2.34 -24.60
N VAL A 6 8.21 -3.43 -24.51
CA VAL A 6 6.79 -3.40 -24.16
C VAL A 6 6.62 -4.09 -22.80
N LEU A 7 6.13 -3.35 -21.81
CA LEU A 7 5.75 -3.89 -20.50
C LEU A 7 4.22 -4.07 -20.48
N VAL A 8 3.76 -5.30 -20.28
CA VAL A 8 2.34 -5.61 -20.12
C VAL A 8 2.08 -6.06 -18.70
N VAL A 9 1.26 -5.30 -17.97
CA VAL A 9 0.82 -5.65 -16.61
C VAL A 9 -0.60 -6.20 -16.71
N MET A 10 -0.76 -7.48 -16.33
CA MET A 10 -2.06 -8.14 -16.26
C MET A 10 -2.52 -8.15 -14.81
N ASP A 11 -3.23 -7.11 -14.40
CA ASP A 11 -3.73 -6.97 -13.04
C ASP A 11 -4.81 -8.02 -12.74
N GLY A 12 -4.79 -8.58 -11.53
CA GLY A 12 -5.70 -9.65 -11.13
C GLY A 12 -5.39 -11.03 -11.69
N VAL A 13 -4.30 -11.20 -12.45
CA VAL A 13 -3.84 -12.51 -12.96
C VAL A 13 -2.71 -13.03 -12.06
N GLY A 14 -2.90 -14.23 -11.52
CA GLY A 14 -1.90 -14.86 -10.65
C GLY A 14 -2.10 -16.38 -10.56
N PHE A 15 -1.27 -17.02 -9.74
CA PHE A 15 -1.36 -18.45 -9.49
C PHE A 15 -2.26 -18.71 -8.27
N GLY A 16 -3.43 -19.29 -8.50
CA GLY A 16 -4.35 -19.68 -7.45
C GLY A 16 -3.82 -20.85 -6.59
N LYS A 17 -4.23 -20.88 -5.31
CA LYS A 17 -3.92 -21.97 -4.39
C LYS A 17 -4.86 -23.17 -4.60
N ASP A 18 -6.09 -22.91 -5.02
CA ASP A 18 -7.14 -23.90 -5.24
C ASP A 18 -7.46 -24.04 -6.72
N GLU A 19 -7.38 -25.25 -7.23
CA GLU A 19 -7.72 -25.55 -8.62
C GLU A 19 -9.17 -25.16 -8.99
N ALA A 20 -10.09 -25.24 -8.03
CA ALA A 20 -11.48 -24.90 -8.27
C ALA A 20 -11.67 -23.39 -8.55
N GLY A 21 -10.90 -22.55 -7.88
CA GLY A 21 -10.94 -21.08 -7.98
C GLY A 21 -10.00 -20.48 -9.01
N ASP A 22 -9.04 -21.23 -9.54
CA ASP A 22 -8.04 -20.74 -10.50
C ASP A 22 -8.62 -20.71 -11.92
N CYS A 23 -9.31 -19.61 -12.25
CA CYS A 23 -9.90 -19.43 -13.57
C CYS A 23 -8.85 -19.18 -14.66
N VAL A 24 -7.68 -18.66 -14.33
CA VAL A 24 -6.59 -18.46 -15.29
C VAL A 24 -6.09 -19.82 -15.79
N ARG A 25 -5.88 -20.76 -14.87
CA ARG A 25 -5.44 -22.13 -15.22
C ARG A 25 -6.47 -22.91 -16.03
N LYS A 26 -7.76 -22.60 -15.86
CA LYS A 26 -8.86 -23.23 -16.61
C LYS A 26 -9.14 -22.60 -17.95
N ALA A 27 -8.71 -21.37 -18.15
CA ALA A 27 -8.94 -20.62 -19.38
C ALA A 27 -8.11 -21.21 -20.53
N HIS A 28 -8.62 -21.07 -21.73
CA HIS A 28 -7.87 -21.42 -22.95
C HIS A 28 -6.93 -20.26 -23.30
N THR A 29 -5.68 -20.35 -22.85
CA THR A 29 -4.66 -19.29 -22.96
C THR A 29 -3.39 -19.79 -23.65
N PRO A 30 -3.46 -20.25 -24.92
CA PRO A 30 -2.36 -20.96 -25.57
C PRO A 30 -1.07 -20.15 -25.67
N TYR A 31 -1.15 -18.83 -25.85
CA TYR A 31 0.02 -17.97 -25.92
C TYR A 31 0.65 -17.73 -24.54
N LEU A 32 -0.16 -17.55 -23.49
CA LEU A 32 0.33 -17.42 -22.13
C LEU A 32 0.97 -18.73 -21.66
N ASP A 33 0.34 -19.85 -21.94
CA ASP A 33 0.87 -21.17 -21.64
C ASP A 33 2.21 -21.41 -22.31
N TRP A 34 2.31 -21.03 -23.61
CA TRP A 34 3.56 -21.12 -24.35
C TRP A 34 4.66 -20.22 -23.76
N LEU A 35 4.34 -18.98 -23.38
CA LEU A 35 5.27 -18.05 -22.73
C LEU A 35 5.80 -18.61 -21.42
N LEU A 36 4.93 -19.14 -20.57
CA LEU A 36 5.29 -19.72 -19.28
C LEU A 36 6.19 -20.96 -19.41
N GLN A 37 6.04 -21.70 -20.50
CA GLN A 37 6.84 -22.92 -20.75
C GLN A 37 8.18 -22.64 -21.46
N ASN A 38 8.24 -21.62 -22.34
CA ASN A 38 9.36 -21.45 -23.27
C ASN A 38 10.18 -20.16 -23.02
N CYS A 39 9.66 -19.22 -22.22
CA CYS A 39 10.37 -17.98 -21.93
C CYS A 39 10.85 -17.93 -20.46
N PRO A 40 11.92 -17.19 -20.18
CA PRO A 40 12.34 -16.95 -18.81
C PRO A 40 11.20 -16.35 -17.99
N ASN A 41 10.88 -16.95 -16.87
CA ASN A 41 9.83 -16.49 -15.97
C ASN A 41 10.23 -16.70 -14.51
N VAL A 42 9.67 -15.90 -13.63
CA VAL A 42 9.90 -15.97 -12.18
C VAL A 42 8.63 -15.58 -11.42
N ARG A 43 8.37 -16.27 -10.32
CA ARG A 43 7.28 -15.90 -9.41
C ARG A 43 7.72 -14.78 -8.50
N LEU A 44 6.93 -13.72 -8.43
CA LEU A 44 7.12 -12.62 -7.52
C LEU A 44 6.19 -12.76 -6.32
N LYS A 45 6.69 -12.41 -5.13
CA LYS A 45 5.87 -12.28 -3.92
C LYS A 45 5.22 -10.90 -3.95
N ALA A 46 3.89 -10.86 -4.03
CA ALA A 46 3.11 -9.63 -4.25
C ALA A 46 2.37 -9.15 -2.99
N HIS A 47 2.81 -9.56 -1.80
CA HIS A 47 2.20 -9.17 -0.52
C HIS A 47 3.26 -9.08 0.58
N GLY A 48 2.86 -8.54 1.71
CA GLY A 48 3.67 -8.47 2.90
C GLY A 48 4.93 -7.61 2.75
N THR A 49 5.98 -7.99 3.44
CA THR A 49 7.24 -7.25 3.46
C THR A 49 7.92 -7.15 2.09
N ALA A 50 7.61 -8.06 1.17
CA ALA A 50 8.15 -8.05 -0.19
C ALA A 50 7.67 -6.86 -1.04
N VAL A 51 6.60 -6.19 -0.64
CA VAL A 51 6.07 -4.96 -1.28
C VAL A 51 6.05 -3.76 -0.32
N GLY A 52 6.75 -3.85 0.81
CA GLY A 52 6.92 -2.75 1.76
C GLY A 52 5.79 -2.59 2.78
N LEU A 53 4.97 -3.63 2.98
CA LEU A 53 3.97 -3.66 4.04
C LEU A 53 4.59 -4.03 5.41
N PRO A 54 3.90 -3.79 6.54
CA PRO A 54 4.45 -4.01 7.88
C PRO A 54 4.86 -5.45 8.16
N SER A 55 4.02 -6.41 7.78
CA SER A 55 4.22 -7.84 8.03
C SER A 55 3.88 -8.70 6.81
N ASP A 56 4.28 -9.96 6.83
CA ASP A 56 3.97 -10.93 5.78
C ASP A 56 2.51 -11.41 5.79
N ASP A 57 1.76 -11.11 6.86
CA ASP A 57 0.33 -11.38 6.95
C ASP A 57 -0.51 -10.27 6.26
N ASP A 58 0.10 -9.13 5.95
CA ASP A 58 -0.58 -8.03 5.28
C ASP A 58 -0.79 -8.34 3.80
N MET A 59 -2.06 -8.27 3.38
CA MET A 59 -2.43 -8.52 1.99
C MET A 59 -1.96 -7.36 1.11
N GLY A 60 -1.23 -7.69 0.04
CA GLY A 60 -0.88 -6.75 -1.01
C GLY A 60 -2.09 -6.30 -1.81
N ASN A 61 -1.95 -5.19 -2.49
CA ASN A 61 -2.93 -4.66 -3.43
C ASN A 61 -2.24 -4.10 -4.68
N SER A 62 -3.03 -3.66 -5.65
CA SER A 62 -2.52 -3.12 -6.91
C SER A 62 -1.61 -1.91 -6.71
N GLU A 63 -1.93 -1.03 -5.76
CA GLU A 63 -1.15 0.18 -5.47
C GLU A 63 0.28 -0.16 -5.02
N VAL A 64 0.43 -0.99 -3.99
CA VAL A 64 1.76 -1.33 -3.46
C VAL A 64 2.58 -2.14 -4.46
N GLY A 65 1.93 -3.00 -5.25
CA GLY A 65 2.57 -3.77 -6.32
C GLY A 65 3.09 -2.88 -7.44
N HIS A 66 2.28 -1.95 -7.94
CA HIS A 66 2.69 -1.00 -8.97
C HIS A 66 3.76 -0.04 -8.48
N ASN A 67 3.69 0.41 -7.22
CA ASN A 67 4.74 1.22 -6.62
C ASN A 67 6.08 0.48 -6.59
N ALA A 68 6.09 -0.79 -6.18
CA ALA A 68 7.30 -1.60 -6.15
C ALA A 68 7.91 -1.79 -7.55
N ILE A 69 7.07 -2.06 -8.57
CA ILE A 69 7.49 -2.18 -9.98
C ILE A 69 8.03 -0.85 -10.49
N GLY A 70 7.30 0.24 -10.26
CA GLY A 70 7.66 1.57 -10.78
C GLY A 70 8.94 2.13 -10.15
N CYS A 71 9.16 1.87 -8.86
CA CYS A 71 10.37 2.31 -8.15
C CYS A 71 11.58 1.41 -8.39
N GLY A 72 11.37 0.16 -8.83
CA GLY A 72 12.43 -0.85 -8.95
C GLY A 72 13.05 -1.27 -7.62
N GLN A 73 12.44 -0.92 -6.49
CA GLN A 73 12.89 -1.27 -5.14
C GLN A 73 11.71 -1.24 -4.16
N ILE A 74 11.94 -1.85 -2.99
CA ILE A 74 10.93 -1.93 -1.93
C ILE A 74 11.07 -0.70 -1.02
N TYR A 75 10.00 0.07 -0.89
CA TYR A 75 9.85 1.16 0.08
C TYR A 75 8.82 0.81 1.13
N SER A 76 8.95 1.36 2.33
CA SER A 76 7.89 1.31 3.33
C SER A 76 6.63 1.97 2.79
N GLN A 77 5.53 1.23 2.74
CA GLN A 77 4.26 1.68 2.19
C GLN A 77 3.29 2.08 3.31
N GLY A 78 2.40 3.02 3.01
CA GLY A 78 1.25 3.40 3.81
C GLY A 78 1.37 3.18 5.32
N ALA A 79 0.75 2.14 5.83
CA ALA A 79 0.71 1.83 7.26
C ALA A 79 2.10 1.63 7.90
N LYS A 80 3.04 1.02 7.18
CA LYS A 80 4.41 0.84 7.69
C LYS A 80 5.12 2.18 7.84
N LEU A 81 4.98 3.07 6.85
CA LEU A 81 5.57 4.40 6.89
C LEU A 81 5.01 5.24 8.06
N VAL A 82 3.70 5.16 8.30
CA VAL A 82 3.05 5.80 9.44
C VAL A 82 3.59 5.23 10.76
N ASN A 83 3.65 3.91 10.90
CA ASN A 83 4.18 3.25 12.10
C ASN A 83 5.64 3.65 12.37
N GLU A 84 6.48 3.68 11.35
CA GLU A 84 7.87 4.13 11.46
C GLU A 84 7.97 5.60 11.86
N SER A 85 7.10 6.46 11.33
CA SER A 85 7.04 7.88 11.67
C SER A 85 6.60 8.11 13.12
N ILE A 86 5.64 7.33 13.63
CA ILE A 86 5.22 7.35 15.02
C ILE A 86 6.35 6.84 15.93
N ALA A 87 6.93 5.68 15.61
CA ALA A 87 7.97 5.05 16.41
C ALA A 87 9.25 5.90 16.50
N SER A 88 9.59 6.61 15.43
CA SER A 88 10.74 7.53 15.39
C SER A 88 10.46 8.91 15.98
N GLY A 89 9.20 9.23 16.30
CA GLY A 89 8.78 10.56 16.77
C GLY A 89 8.66 11.63 15.68
N LYS A 90 9.08 11.37 14.47
CA LYS A 90 9.06 12.35 13.35
C LYS A 90 7.68 12.91 13.07
N MET A 91 6.63 12.12 13.24
CA MET A 91 5.25 12.57 13.05
C MET A 91 4.95 13.76 13.95
N PHE A 92 5.41 13.72 15.24
CA PHE A 92 5.13 14.72 16.25
C PHE A 92 6.00 15.98 16.12
N GLU A 93 7.08 15.91 15.33
CA GLU A 93 7.95 17.04 15.03
C GLU A 93 7.45 17.86 13.85
N SER A 94 6.50 17.33 13.05
CA SER A 94 5.99 18.04 11.89
C SER A 94 5.19 19.28 12.29
N GLU A 95 5.36 20.36 11.51
CA GLU A 95 4.64 21.62 11.73
C GLU A 95 3.13 21.40 11.59
N VAL A 96 2.69 20.62 10.62
CA VAL A 96 1.28 20.29 10.39
C VAL A 96 0.66 19.56 11.59
N TRP A 97 1.40 18.64 12.22
CA TRP A 97 0.93 17.96 13.42
C TRP A 97 0.75 18.92 14.59
N ARG A 98 1.74 19.80 14.82
CA ARG A 98 1.68 20.79 15.88
C ARG A 98 0.51 21.73 15.69
N GLU A 99 0.34 22.26 14.50
CA GLU A 99 -0.78 23.15 14.13
C GLU A 99 -2.13 22.44 14.35
N LEU A 100 -2.27 21.19 13.97
CA LEU A 100 -3.47 20.40 14.20
C LEU A 100 -3.79 20.27 15.68
N VAL A 101 -2.80 19.94 16.49
CA VAL A 101 -2.96 19.78 17.95
C VAL A 101 -3.33 21.11 18.60
N ASP A 102 -2.66 22.19 18.24
CA ASP A 102 -2.94 23.54 18.75
C ASP A 102 -4.35 23.99 18.40
N ASN A 103 -4.82 23.74 17.19
CA ASN A 103 -6.18 24.04 16.76
C ASN A 103 -7.24 23.25 17.55
N ILE A 104 -7.00 21.96 17.80
CA ILE A 104 -7.89 21.12 18.62
C ILE A 104 -7.94 21.64 20.06
N TYR A 105 -6.79 21.97 20.62
CA TYR A 105 -6.70 22.49 21.99
C TYR A 105 -7.43 23.82 22.13
N LEU A 106 -7.26 24.75 21.18
CA LEU A 106 -7.98 26.03 21.16
C LEU A 106 -9.50 25.84 21.00
N LEU A 107 -9.94 24.90 20.16
CA LEU A 107 -11.36 24.57 20.00
C LEU A 107 -11.96 24.02 21.29
N PHE A 108 -11.23 23.12 21.97
CA PHE A 108 -11.64 22.54 23.25
C PHE A 108 -11.75 23.61 24.34
N LEU A 109 -10.78 24.53 24.44
CA LEU A 109 -10.83 25.66 25.36
C LEU A 109 -12.04 26.58 25.09
N ARG A 110 -12.33 26.87 23.82
CA ARG A 110 -13.51 27.69 23.45
C ARG A 110 -14.81 27.01 23.86
N LEU A 111 -14.94 25.70 23.65
CA LEU A 111 -16.10 24.92 24.08
C LEU A 111 -16.26 24.93 25.60
N CYS A 112 -15.16 24.76 26.35
CA CYS A 112 -15.18 24.82 27.81
C CYS A 112 -15.62 26.21 28.33
N ILE A 113 -15.14 27.29 27.73
CA ILE A 113 -15.52 28.65 28.12
C ILE A 113 -17.02 28.88 27.84
N VAL A 114 -17.54 28.44 26.71
CA VAL A 114 -18.99 28.55 26.40
C VAL A 114 -19.83 27.75 27.38
N PHE A 115 -19.42 26.54 27.74
CA PHE A 115 -20.12 25.74 28.74
C PHE A 115 -20.11 26.38 30.14
N PHE A 116 -18.98 26.94 30.54
CA PHE A 116 -18.91 27.69 31.84
C PHE A 116 -19.80 28.91 31.82
N SER A 117 -19.87 29.66 30.74
CA SER A 117 -20.75 30.83 30.63
C SER A 117 -22.24 30.48 30.66
N LEU A 118 -22.62 29.29 30.15
CA LEU A 118 -24.01 28.83 30.15
C LEU A 118 -24.42 28.22 31.51
N CYS A 119 -23.49 27.80 32.38
CA CYS A 119 -23.80 27.25 33.67
C CYS A 119 -23.87 28.33 34.79
N PHE A 120 -23.52 29.59 34.50
CA PHE A 120 -23.54 30.69 35.49
C PHE A 120 -24.66 31.72 35.21
N PHE A 121 -25.58 31.42 34.29
CA PHE A 121 -26.82 32.15 34.07
C PHE A 121 -28.04 31.21 34.28
#